data_7f3bb7eba8d2e0402be6fcdd04cf19f4
#
_entry.id   7f3bb7eba8d2e0402be6fcdd04cf19f4
#
_cell.length_a   1.000
_cell.length_b   1.000
_cell.length_c   1.000
_cell.angle_alpha   90.00
_cell.angle_beta   90.00
_cell.angle_gamma   90.00
#
_symmetry.space_group_name_H-M   'P 1'
#
loop_
_entity.id
_entity.type
_entity.pdbx_description
1 polymer ?
#
loop_
_entity_poly.entity_id
_entity_poly.type
_entity_poly.pdbx_seq_one_letter_code
_entity_poly.pdbx_strand_id
1 'polypeptide(L)'
;MVHILIVTHGPLAQALKESSAMFFGAMADDLTTLGLFPTDGPEELKDRIAEAVNKIDDGDGVMIFVDIFGGSPFNMAALAIDELKNNHKIQCFT
;
A
#
# COMPACT_ATOMS: atom_id res chain seq x y z
N MET A 1 16.06 -3.81 2.03
CA MET A 1 14.92 -4.72 2.27
C MET A 1 13.71 -4.25 1.49
N VAL A 2 13.00 -5.14 0.84
CA VAL A 2 11.75 -4.80 0.18
C VAL A 2 10.70 -4.45 1.24
N HIS A 3 10.02 -3.33 1.07
CA HIS A 3 8.97 -2.92 1.99
C HIS A 3 7.59 -3.28 1.45
N ILE A 4 6.64 -3.45 2.35
CA ILE A 4 5.28 -3.87 2.01
C ILE A 4 4.30 -2.75 2.34
N LEU A 5 3.47 -2.41 1.35
CA LEU A 5 2.37 -1.47 1.50
C LEU A 5 1.06 -2.20 1.23
N ILE A 6 0.13 -2.15 2.16
CA ILE A 6 -1.19 -2.77 2.03
C ILE A 6 -2.23 -1.67 1.87
N VAL A 7 -2.98 -1.70 0.76
CA VAL A 7 -3.99 -0.68 0.44
C VAL A 7 -5.33 -1.37 0.23
N THR A 8 -6.30 -1.06 1.06
CA THR A 8 -7.60 -1.72 1.01
C THR A 8 -8.75 -0.71 1.14
N HIS A 9 -9.97 -1.20 0.92
CA HIS A 9 -11.17 -0.48 1.34
C HIS A 9 -11.27 -0.52 2.86
N GLY A 10 -11.67 0.60 3.46
CA GLY A 10 -11.94 0.68 4.89
C GLY A 10 -10.75 0.31 5.77
N PRO A 11 -10.99 -0.28 6.94
CA PRO A 11 -9.94 -0.58 7.92
C PRO A 11 -9.25 -1.93 7.72
N LEU A 12 -9.49 -2.65 6.62
CA LEU A 12 -8.96 -4.01 6.44
C LEU A 12 -7.43 -4.06 6.51
N ALA A 13 -6.75 -3.12 5.84
CA ALA A 13 -5.28 -3.11 5.83
C ALA A 13 -4.72 -2.97 7.25
N GLN A 14 -5.27 -2.06 8.04
CA GLN A 14 -4.85 -1.86 9.43
C GLN A 14 -5.14 -3.10 10.28
N ALA A 15 -6.31 -3.73 10.07
CA ALA A 15 -6.66 -4.95 10.78
C ALA A 15 -5.72 -6.10 10.43
N LEU A 16 -5.30 -6.21 9.17
CA LEU A 16 -4.31 -7.21 8.76
C LEU A 16 -2.98 -6.99 9.45
N LYS A 17 -2.54 -5.75 9.57
CA LYS A 17 -1.33 -5.43 10.28
C LYS A 17 -1.43 -5.80 11.76
N GLU A 18 -2.54 -5.47 12.40
CA GLU A 18 -2.78 -5.79 13.80
C GLU A 18 -2.81 -7.30 14.03
N SER A 19 -3.45 -8.05 13.14
CA SER A 19 -3.47 -9.51 13.22
C SER A 19 -2.07 -10.10 13.03
N SER A 20 -1.29 -9.54 12.11
CA SER A 20 0.10 -9.98 11.87
C SER A 20 0.95 -9.82 13.12
N ALA A 21 0.74 -8.77 13.88
CA ALA A 21 1.50 -8.51 15.10
C ALA A 21 1.33 -9.62 16.13
N MET A 22 0.20 -10.32 16.13
CA MET A 22 -0.06 -11.44 17.04
C MET A 22 0.88 -12.64 16.78
N PHE A 23 1.39 -12.77 15.55
CA PHE A 23 2.25 -13.88 15.16
C PHE A 23 3.71 -13.44 14.99
N PHE A 24 3.94 -12.26 14.50
CA PHE A 24 5.27 -11.78 14.11
C PHE A 24 5.81 -10.68 15.00
N GLY A 25 5.01 -10.18 15.95
CA GLY A 25 5.45 -9.16 16.88
C GLY A 25 5.93 -7.89 16.18
N ALA A 26 7.12 -7.43 16.55
CA ALA A 26 7.68 -6.19 16.04
C ALA A 26 7.92 -6.19 14.53
N MET A 27 8.02 -7.35 13.89
CA MET A 27 8.18 -7.41 12.43
C MET A 27 6.98 -6.82 11.70
N ALA A 28 5.80 -6.86 12.31
CA ALA A 28 4.60 -6.26 11.71
C ALA A 28 4.68 -4.73 11.65
N ASP A 29 5.55 -4.11 12.45
CA ASP A 29 5.71 -2.65 12.43
C ASP A 29 6.27 -2.15 11.08
N ASP A 30 6.91 -3.03 10.32
CA ASP A 30 7.43 -2.69 8.99
C ASP A 30 6.35 -2.67 7.92
N LEU A 31 5.14 -3.14 8.22
CA LEU A 31 4.02 -3.06 7.30
C LEU A 31 3.44 -1.64 7.30
N THR A 32 3.28 -1.07 6.11
CA THR A 32 2.63 0.22 5.95
C THR A 32 1.23 -0.01 5.40
N THR A 33 0.25 0.70 5.92
CA THR A 33 -1.15 0.48 5.56
C THR A 33 -1.85 1.77 5.16
N LEU A 34 -2.73 1.68 4.15
CA LEU A 34 -3.60 2.77 3.73
C LEU A 34 -5.01 2.21 3.53
N GLY A 35 -6.00 2.98 3.96
CA GLY A 35 -7.40 2.60 3.78
C GLY A 35 -8.14 3.66 2.98
N LEU A 36 -9.03 3.22 2.09
CA LEU A 36 -9.96 4.09 1.39
C LEU A 36 -11.31 4.00 2.09
N PHE A 37 -11.75 5.10 2.70
CA PHE A 37 -13.03 5.17 3.40
C PHE A 37 -14.08 5.84 2.52
N PRO A 38 -15.38 5.66 2.81
CA PRO A 38 -16.45 6.19 1.94
C PRO A 38 -16.39 7.69 1.68
N THR A 39 -15.77 8.45 2.59
CA THR A 39 -15.65 9.90 2.46
C THR A 39 -14.39 10.35 1.74
N ASP A 40 -13.49 9.41 1.40
CA ASP A 40 -12.22 9.73 0.77
C ASP A 40 -12.37 9.78 -0.76
N GLY A 41 -11.67 10.73 -1.39
CA GLY A 41 -11.59 10.77 -2.84
C GLY A 41 -10.56 9.77 -3.35
N PRO A 42 -10.86 9.05 -4.46
CA PRO A 42 -9.88 8.11 -5.03
C PRO A 42 -8.56 8.76 -5.42
N GLU A 43 -8.59 9.98 -5.95
CA GLU A 43 -7.37 10.69 -6.34
C GLU A 43 -6.46 10.99 -5.16
N GLU A 44 -7.04 11.29 -4.01
CA GLU A 44 -6.26 11.48 -2.79
C GLU A 44 -5.55 10.19 -2.38
N LEU A 45 -6.19 9.05 -2.60
CA LEU A 45 -5.58 7.76 -2.31
C LEU A 45 -4.35 7.53 -3.20
N LYS A 46 -4.43 7.89 -4.48
CA LYS A 46 -3.28 7.80 -5.39
C LYS A 46 -2.10 8.59 -4.84
N ASP A 47 -2.35 9.82 -4.41
CA ASP A 47 -1.30 10.68 -3.86
C ASP A 47 -0.73 10.11 -2.57
N ARG A 48 -1.56 9.55 -1.72
CA ARG A 48 -1.12 8.92 -0.47
C ARG A 48 -0.26 7.68 -0.74
N ILE A 49 -0.61 6.90 -1.77
CA ILE A 49 0.20 5.75 -2.18
C ILE A 49 1.57 6.23 -2.65
N ALA A 50 1.60 7.26 -3.50
CA ALA A 50 2.86 7.81 -3.99
C ALA A 50 3.74 8.33 -2.86
N GLU A 51 3.16 9.06 -1.91
CA GLU A 51 3.87 9.53 -0.73
C GLU A 51 4.43 8.38 0.10
N ALA A 52 3.62 7.35 0.32
CA ALA A 52 4.04 6.20 1.10
C ALA A 52 5.22 5.48 0.44
N VAL A 53 5.16 5.25 -0.88
CA VAL A 53 6.25 4.61 -1.62
C VAL A 53 7.53 5.44 -1.51
N ASN A 54 7.43 6.74 -1.71
CA ASN A 54 8.61 7.62 -1.61
C ASN A 54 9.23 7.59 -0.22
N LYS A 55 8.39 7.42 0.80
CA LYS A 55 8.85 7.41 2.19
C LYS A 55 9.50 6.08 2.59
N ILE A 56 8.94 4.96 2.13
CA ILE A 56 9.37 3.64 2.61
C ILE A 56 10.40 2.96 1.72
N ASP A 57 10.49 3.32 0.44
CA ASP A 57 11.45 2.68 -0.46
C ASP A 57 12.86 3.11 -0.11
N ASP A 58 13.70 2.15 0.25
CA ASP A 58 15.11 2.37 0.57
C ASP A 58 16.03 1.97 -0.59
N GLY A 59 15.47 1.73 -1.79
CA GLY A 59 16.20 1.31 -2.98
C GLY A 59 15.95 -0.14 -3.38
N ASP A 60 15.40 -0.95 -2.49
CA ASP A 60 15.13 -2.37 -2.75
C ASP A 60 13.74 -2.62 -3.32
N GLY A 61 12.88 -1.62 -3.32
CA GLY A 61 11.56 -1.70 -3.91
C GLY A 61 10.43 -1.85 -2.90
N VAL A 62 9.20 -1.82 -3.42
CA VAL A 62 7.98 -1.90 -2.62
C VAL A 62 7.03 -2.90 -3.25
N MET A 63 6.44 -3.77 -2.43
CA MET A 63 5.36 -4.66 -2.83
C MET A 63 4.06 -4.08 -2.31
N ILE A 64 3.11 -3.84 -3.21
CA ILE A 64 1.79 -3.29 -2.85
C ILE A 64 0.76 -4.42 -2.94
N PHE A 65 0.01 -4.63 -1.87
CA PHE A 65 -1.09 -5.59 -1.84
C PHE A 65 -2.40 -4.83 -1.74
N VAL A 66 -3.35 -5.16 -2.61
CA VAL A 66 -4.69 -4.55 -2.63
C VAL A 66 -5.76 -5.64 -2.50
N ASP A 67 -6.96 -5.27 -2.07
CA ASP A 67 -8.00 -6.24 -1.71
C ASP A 67 -8.89 -6.71 -2.87
N ILE A 68 -9.26 -5.83 -3.79
CA ILE A 68 -10.19 -6.17 -4.87
C ILE A 68 -9.60 -5.78 -6.22
N PHE A 69 -9.43 -6.78 -7.11
CA PHE A 69 -8.99 -6.53 -8.47
C PHE A 69 -9.97 -5.60 -9.19
N GLY A 70 -9.46 -4.50 -9.73
CA GLY A 70 -10.30 -3.53 -10.42
C GLY A 70 -11.04 -2.54 -9.53
N GLY A 71 -10.92 -2.67 -8.20
CA GLY A 71 -11.47 -1.68 -7.26
C GLY A 71 -10.64 -0.43 -7.19
N SER A 72 -11.13 0.60 -6.46
CA SER A 72 -10.42 1.87 -6.35
C SER A 72 -9.01 1.74 -5.79
N PRO A 73 -8.74 0.96 -4.71
CA PRO A 73 -7.38 0.77 -4.26
C PRO A 73 -6.45 0.19 -5.34
N PHE A 74 -6.95 -0.80 -6.11
CA PHE A 74 -6.18 -1.38 -7.21
C PHE A 74 -5.90 -0.34 -8.29
N ASN A 75 -6.93 0.39 -8.73
CA ASN A 75 -6.79 1.36 -9.81
C ASN A 75 -5.87 2.52 -9.42
N MET A 76 -5.98 3.01 -8.19
CA MET A 76 -5.13 4.09 -7.72
C MET A 76 -3.68 3.64 -7.53
N ALA A 77 -3.48 2.40 -7.09
CA ALA A 77 -2.15 1.83 -7.02
C ALA A 77 -1.52 1.72 -8.41
N ALA A 78 -2.29 1.27 -9.41
CA ALA A 78 -1.80 1.19 -10.79
C ALA A 78 -1.38 2.55 -11.34
N LEU A 79 -2.17 3.60 -11.07
CA LEU A 79 -1.84 4.95 -11.51
C LEU A 79 -0.60 5.48 -10.78
N ALA A 80 -0.48 5.24 -9.48
CA ALA A 80 0.69 5.66 -8.71
C ALA A 80 1.96 4.95 -9.21
N ILE A 81 1.87 3.66 -9.50
CA ILE A 81 2.99 2.90 -10.03
C ILE A 81 3.44 3.48 -11.37
N ASP A 82 2.51 3.83 -12.24
CA ASP A 82 2.84 4.41 -13.54
C ASP A 82 3.62 5.72 -13.39
N GLU A 83 3.29 6.52 -12.39
CA GLU A 83 4.02 7.76 -12.10
C GLU A 83 5.41 7.51 -11.51
N LEU A 84 5.57 6.43 -10.73
CA LEU A 84 6.77 6.19 -9.91
C LEU A 84 7.73 5.17 -10.50
N LYS A 85 7.35 4.43 -11.51
CA LYS A 85 8.10 3.25 -12.00
C LYS A 85 9.52 3.55 -12.47
N ASN A 86 9.81 4.80 -12.83
CA ASN A 86 11.14 5.17 -13.30
C ASN A 86 12.14 5.35 -12.16
N ASN A 87 11.64 5.58 -10.95
CA ASN A 87 12.47 5.84 -9.77
C ASN A 87 12.37 4.76 -8.70
N HIS A 88 11.39 3.87 -8.81
CA HIS A 88 11.11 2.86 -7.80
C HIS A 88 10.77 1.53 -8.44
N LYS A 89 11.21 0.44 -7.82
CA LYS A 89 10.80 -0.92 -8.19
C LYS A 89 9.53 -1.24 -7.41
N ILE A 90 8.41 -1.37 -8.12
CA ILE A 90 7.12 -1.58 -7.48
C ILE A 90 6.38 -2.72 -8.16
N GLN A 91 5.83 -3.64 -7.36
CA GLN A 91 4.92 -4.67 -7.85
C GLN A 91 3.64 -4.61 -7.05
N CYS A 92 2.50 -4.83 -7.74
CA CYS A 92 1.19 -4.81 -7.12
C CYS A 92 0.53 -6.20 -7.22
N PHE A 93 -0.05 -6.63 -6.12
CA PHE A 93 -0.72 -7.93 -6.00
C PHE A 93 -2.13 -7.76 -5.45
N THR A 94 -3.03 -8.61 -5.86
CA THR A 94 -4.41 -8.64 -5.38
C THR A 94 -4.69 -9.90 -4.56
#